data_8bbe5d0d1f3d883ac609537415d9ac9e
#
_entry.id   8bbe5d0d1f3d883ac609537415d9ac9e
#
_cell.length_a   1.000
_cell.length_b   1.000
_cell.length_c   1.000
_cell.angle_alpha   90.00
_cell.angle_beta   90.00
_cell.angle_gamma   90.00
#
_symmetry.space_group_name_H-M   'P 1'
#
loop_
_entity.id
_entity.type
_entity.pdbx_description
1 polymer ?
#
loop_
_entity_poly.entity_id
_entity_poly.type
_entity_poly.pdbx_seq_one_letter_code
_entity_poly.pdbx_strand_id
1 'polypeptide(L)'
;MKRFPLFVLMIATLFLVAATGAAYLSVGRQSTALARRPLQEIVAYTTLPTEAAAALSEAYEKEYNIRVSFVPLSAEQIQKRLEEQAGSGVSAPAALVLADREVLDRAAAAGYLVPYQSERSDQVADQFRQPDGYWTGVWYDPIVFAINQDYLRTHLDLPDSWQLLAQQKDIRIGTTDFMAADASSNLLYSMIAEYGEQRTFAIWRRIQPQIMQYSRYLHT
;
A
#
# COMPACT_ATOMS: atom_id res chain seq x y z
N MET A 1 -19.30 -9.04 81.65
CA MET A 1 -18.62 -10.06 80.82
C MET A 1 -19.34 -10.16 79.50
N LYS A 2 -18.71 -9.98 78.37
CA LYS A 2 -19.00 -10.33 76.94
C LYS A 2 -18.68 -9.16 75.98
N ARG A 3 -17.44 -8.68 76.02
CA ARG A 3 -16.94 -7.73 74.99
C ARG A 3 -16.04 -8.44 73.91
N PHE A 4 -15.86 -9.73 74.05
CA PHE A 4 -14.99 -10.54 73.17
C PHE A 4 -15.58 -10.76 71.72
N PRO A 5 -16.89 -10.97 71.48
CA PRO A 5 -17.39 -11.15 70.12
C PRO A 5 -17.37 -9.89 69.26
N LEU A 6 -17.46 -8.71 69.86
CA LEU A 6 -17.43 -7.43 69.11
C LEU A 6 -16.06 -7.16 68.52
N PHE A 7 -14.99 -7.49 69.23
CA PHE A 7 -13.63 -7.27 68.79
C PHE A 7 -13.23 -8.22 67.64
N VAL A 8 -13.68 -9.44 67.72
CA VAL A 8 -13.46 -10.44 66.65
C VAL A 8 -14.22 -10.04 65.40
N LEU A 9 -15.44 -9.54 65.51
CA LEU A 9 -16.24 -9.04 64.37
C LEU A 9 -15.57 -7.84 63.70
N MET A 10 -14.99 -6.90 64.50
CA MET A 10 -14.31 -5.72 63.99
C MET A 10 -12.99 -6.08 63.25
N ILE A 11 -12.25 -7.07 63.71
CA ILE A 11 -11.05 -7.56 63.03
C ILE A 11 -11.43 -8.29 61.71
N ALA A 12 -12.50 -9.09 61.73
CA ALA A 12 -12.96 -9.80 60.54
C ALA A 12 -13.45 -8.81 59.45
N THR A 13 -14.15 -7.74 59.81
CA THR A 13 -14.56 -6.70 58.86
C THR A 13 -13.37 -5.92 58.30
N LEU A 14 -12.35 -5.64 59.11
CA LEU A 14 -11.13 -4.94 58.71
C LEU A 14 -10.34 -5.79 57.68
N PHE A 15 -10.24 -7.11 57.91
CA PHE A 15 -9.61 -8.05 56.95
C PHE A 15 -10.38 -8.18 55.65
N LEU A 16 -11.73 -8.15 55.70
CA LEU A 16 -12.57 -8.23 54.51
C LEU A 16 -12.42 -6.98 53.63
N VAL A 17 -12.37 -5.79 54.25
CA VAL A 17 -12.14 -4.53 53.54
C VAL A 17 -10.73 -4.44 52.97
N ALA A 18 -9.72 -4.93 53.67
CA ALA A 18 -8.37 -4.96 53.18
C ALA A 18 -8.21 -5.97 51.99
N ALA A 19 -8.85 -7.12 52.09
CA ALA A 19 -8.84 -8.12 51.01
C ALA A 19 -9.57 -7.65 49.72
N THR A 20 -10.73 -6.98 49.86
CA THR A 20 -11.45 -6.40 48.74
C THR A 20 -10.72 -5.22 48.11
N GLY A 21 -10.05 -4.37 48.95
CA GLY A 21 -9.22 -3.26 48.45
C GLY A 21 -7.98 -3.78 47.70
N ALA A 22 -7.30 -4.82 48.20
CA ALA A 22 -6.19 -5.43 47.50
C ALA A 22 -6.57 -6.11 46.18
N ALA A 23 -7.75 -6.76 46.13
CA ALA A 23 -8.28 -7.34 44.89
C ALA A 23 -8.62 -6.27 43.85
N TYR A 24 -9.19 -5.15 44.28
CA TYR A 24 -9.52 -4.02 43.39
C TYR A 24 -8.26 -3.35 42.81
N LEU A 25 -7.21 -3.21 43.61
CA LEU A 25 -5.91 -2.66 43.20
C LEU A 25 -5.17 -3.63 42.25
N SER A 26 -5.31 -4.93 42.43
CA SER A 26 -4.70 -5.92 41.55
C SER A 26 -5.38 -6.02 40.20
N VAL A 27 -6.71 -5.91 40.15
CA VAL A 27 -7.49 -5.85 38.90
C VAL A 27 -7.18 -4.57 38.13
N GLY A 28 -7.07 -3.42 38.82
CA GLY A 28 -6.66 -2.15 38.18
C GLY A 28 -5.23 -2.20 37.63
N ARG A 29 -4.29 -2.88 38.29
CA ARG A 29 -2.93 -3.06 37.80
C ARG A 29 -2.83 -4.05 36.64
N GLN A 30 -3.64 -5.07 36.59
CA GLN A 30 -3.69 -6.00 35.45
C GLN A 30 -4.30 -5.34 34.22
N SER A 31 -5.33 -4.48 34.38
CA SER A 31 -5.93 -3.72 33.27
C SER A 31 -4.95 -2.70 32.67
N THR A 32 -4.10 -2.06 33.50
CA THR A 32 -3.06 -1.14 33.01
C THR A 32 -1.85 -1.86 32.43
N ALA A 33 -1.56 -3.11 32.85
CA ALA A 33 -0.49 -3.91 32.28
C ALA A 33 -0.88 -4.54 30.91
N LEU A 34 -2.18 -4.81 30.68
CA LEU A 34 -2.69 -5.23 29.37
C LEU A 34 -2.70 -4.10 28.33
N ALA A 35 -2.66 -2.82 28.77
CA ALA A 35 -2.65 -1.66 27.89
C ALA A 35 -1.26 -1.28 27.32
N ARG A 36 -0.19 -1.98 27.70
CA ARG A 36 1.15 -1.74 27.16
C ARG A 36 1.77 -3.03 26.61
N ARG A 37 1.13 -3.64 25.62
CA ARG A 37 1.92 -4.47 24.70
C ARG A 37 2.93 -3.54 24.00
N PRO A 38 4.23 -3.89 24.02
CA PRO A 38 5.18 -3.10 23.23
C PRO A 38 4.65 -3.02 21.80
N LEU A 39 4.70 -1.83 21.23
CA LEU A 39 4.31 -1.60 19.85
C LEU A 39 5.18 -2.55 19.00
N GLN A 40 4.58 -3.47 18.30
CA GLN A 40 5.30 -4.27 17.33
C GLN A 40 5.67 -3.37 16.15
N GLU A 41 6.93 -3.38 15.75
CA GLU A 41 7.41 -2.62 14.60
C GLU A 41 7.78 -3.58 13.46
N ILE A 42 7.29 -3.26 12.28
CA ILE A 42 7.61 -3.96 11.03
C ILE A 42 8.31 -2.94 10.11
N VAL A 43 9.50 -3.28 9.63
CA VAL A 43 10.20 -2.46 8.64
C VAL A 43 9.77 -2.88 7.24
N ALA A 44 9.43 -1.90 6.40
CA ALA A 44 9.03 -2.10 5.02
C ALA A 44 9.84 -1.22 4.06
N TYR A 45 10.37 -1.77 2.98
CA TYR A 45 10.90 -0.97 1.87
C TYR A 45 9.77 -0.60 0.93
N THR A 46 9.78 0.63 0.42
CA THR A 46 8.68 1.09 -0.44
C THR A 46 9.14 2.09 -1.50
N THR A 47 8.50 2.04 -2.68
CA THR A 47 8.58 3.08 -3.72
C THR A 47 7.53 4.18 -3.54
N LEU A 48 6.65 4.07 -2.54
CA LEU A 48 5.62 5.08 -2.28
C LEU A 48 6.20 6.43 -1.88
N PRO A 49 5.53 7.53 -2.24
CA PRO A 49 5.81 8.85 -1.69
C PRO A 49 5.70 8.86 -0.16
N THR A 50 6.54 9.68 0.49
CA THR A 50 6.63 9.76 1.96
C THR A 50 5.28 10.02 2.63
N GLU A 51 4.44 10.89 2.05
CA GLU A 51 3.12 11.21 2.60
C GLU A 51 2.18 10.01 2.56
N ALA A 52 2.17 9.26 1.45
CA ALA A 52 1.34 8.05 1.31
C ALA A 52 1.80 6.95 2.27
N ALA A 53 3.11 6.74 2.40
CA ALA A 53 3.70 5.80 3.33
C ALA A 53 3.36 6.14 4.79
N ALA A 54 3.44 7.43 5.16
CA ALA A 54 3.09 7.89 6.50
C ALA A 54 1.60 7.68 6.83
N ALA A 55 0.71 8.03 5.89
CA ALA A 55 -0.73 7.83 6.07
C ALA A 55 -1.09 6.35 6.23
N LEU A 56 -0.44 5.48 5.46
CA LEU A 56 -0.64 4.02 5.54
C LEU A 56 -0.16 3.47 6.90
N SER A 57 1.03 3.93 7.37
CA SER A 57 1.56 3.55 8.68
C SER A 57 0.62 3.95 9.82
N GLU A 58 0.13 5.20 9.80
CA GLU A 58 -0.79 5.71 10.83
C GLU A 58 -2.11 4.93 10.85
N ALA A 59 -2.69 4.66 9.67
CA ALA A 59 -3.92 3.90 9.56
C ALA A 59 -3.76 2.48 10.10
N TYR A 60 -2.65 1.82 9.78
CA TYR A 60 -2.38 0.46 10.23
C TYR A 60 -2.10 0.39 11.73
N GLU A 61 -1.33 1.35 12.27
CA GLU A 61 -1.07 1.45 13.72
C GLU A 61 -2.36 1.65 14.51
N LYS A 62 -3.26 2.51 14.02
CA LYS A 62 -4.55 2.77 14.64
C LYS A 62 -5.46 1.55 14.68
N GLU A 63 -5.45 0.75 13.62
CA GLU A 63 -6.31 -0.43 13.48
C GLU A 63 -5.77 -1.63 14.25
N TYR A 64 -4.46 -1.90 14.15
CA TYR A 64 -3.84 -3.15 14.61
C TYR A 64 -2.88 -2.99 15.78
N ASN A 65 -2.58 -1.76 16.21
CA ASN A 65 -1.55 -1.44 17.20
C ASN A 65 -0.17 -2.02 16.81
N ILE A 66 0.14 -2.01 15.52
CA ILE A 66 1.41 -2.42 14.91
C ILE A 66 1.90 -1.26 14.07
N ARG A 67 3.13 -0.83 14.28
CA ARG A 67 3.76 0.21 13.46
C ARG A 67 4.46 -0.40 12.26
N VAL A 68 4.15 0.11 11.07
CA VAL A 68 4.91 -0.20 9.86
C VAL A 68 5.83 0.98 9.56
N SER A 69 7.13 0.79 9.76
CA SER A 69 8.16 1.79 9.47
C SER A 69 8.57 1.67 8.01
N PHE A 70 8.00 2.51 7.16
CA PHE A 70 8.33 2.56 5.75
C PHE A 70 9.65 3.29 5.53
N VAL A 71 10.51 2.68 4.73
CA VAL A 71 11.77 3.26 4.24
C VAL A 71 11.60 3.54 2.75
N PRO A 72 11.35 4.81 2.34
CA PRO A 72 11.21 5.18 0.93
C PRO A 72 12.53 5.01 0.18
N LEU A 73 12.51 4.27 -0.91
CA LEU A 73 13.66 3.94 -1.74
C LEU A 73 13.26 3.92 -3.21
N SER A 74 14.21 4.18 -4.12
CA SER A 74 13.96 3.92 -5.54
C SER A 74 13.93 2.40 -5.82
N ALA A 75 13.40 2.02 -6.98
CA ALA A 75 13.38 0.63 -7.43
C ALA A 75 14.78 -0.02 -7.40
N GLU A 76 15.80 0.71 -7.87
CA GLU A 76 17.20 0.27 -7.88
C GLU A 76 17.77 0.12 -6.46
N GLN A 77 17.42 1.07 -5.57
CA GLN A 77 17.85 1.03 -4.18
C GLN A 77 17.23 -0.16 -3.43
N ILE A 78 15.95 -0.47 -3.69
CA ILE A 78 15.30 -1.67 -3.13
C ILE A 78 16.04 -2.92 -3.59
N GLN A 79 16.29 -3.05 -4.89
CA GLN A 79 16.98 -4.21 -5.45
C GLN A 79 18.37 -4.38 -4.81
N LYS A 80 19.15 -3.30 -4.73
CA LYS A 80 20.47 -3.31 -4.10
C LYS A 80 20.43 -3.69 -2.63
N ARG A 81 19.46 -3.16 -1.87
CA ARG A 81 19.29 -3.51 -0.45
C ARG A 81 18.95 -4.97 -0.25
N LEU A 82 18.08 -5.54 -1.07
CA LEU A 82 17.72 -6.95 -1.01
C LEU A 82 18.92 -7.85 -1.35
N GLU A 83 19.72 -7.47 -2.35
CA GLU A 83 20.96 -8.18 -2.70
C GLU A 83 22.00 -8.16 -1.57
N GLU A 84 22.26 -7.00 -0.97
CA GLU A 84 23.15 -6.84 0.18
C GLU A 84 22.70 -7.70 1.36
N GLN A 85 21.40 -7.80 1.62
CA GLN A 85 20.83 -8.61 2.68
C GLN A 85 20.99 -10.11 2.42
N ALA A 86 20.71 -10.56 1.19
CA ALA A 86 20.87 -11.96 0.82
C ALA A 86 22.33 -12.43 0.94
N GLY A 87 23.29 -11.54 0.64
CA GLY A 87 24.72 -11.84 0.75
C GLY A 87 25.30 -11.82 2.16
N SER A 88 24.65 -11.14 3.09
CA SER A 88 25.24 -10.89 4.44
C SER A 88 24.97 -11.99 5.48
N GLY A 89 24.02 -12.89 5.22
CA GLY A 89 23.58 -13.92 6.19
C GLY A 89 22.94 -13.34 7.47
N VAL A 90 22.75 -12.02 7.53
CA VAL A 90 22.09 -11.32 8.64
C VAL A 90 20.58 -11.28 8.36
N SER A 91 19.78 -11.42 9.43
CA SER A 91 18.33 -11.29 9.33
C SER A 91 17.97 -9.98 8.62
N ALA A 92 17.13 -10.06 7.58
CA ALA A 92 16.72 -8.90 6.79
C ALA A 92 16.10 -7.85 7.71
N PRO A 93 16.53 -6.57 7.66
CA PRO A 93 15.91 -5.51 8.44
C PRO A 93 14.48 -5.22 7.97
N ALA A 94 14.14 -5.49 6.69
CA ALA A 94 12.80 -5.33 6.17
C ALA A 94 12.08 -6.68 6.09
N ALA A 95 10.89 -6.74 6.69
CA ALA A 95 10.00 -7.90 6.62
C ALA A 95 9.00 -7.81 5.45
N LEU A 96 8.86 -6.63 4.83
CA LEU A 96 7.90 -6.34 3.78
C LEU A 96 8.53 -5.46 2.70
N VAL A 97 8.14 -5.70 1.44
CA VAL A 97 8.45 -4.81 0.32
C VAL A 97 7.13 -4.39 -0.33
N LEU A 98 6.92 -3.08 -0.43
CA LEU A 98 5.75 -2.48 -1.06
C LEU A 98 6.20 -1.63 -2.24
N ALA A 99 6.11 -2.19 -3.44
CA ALA A 99 6.67 -1.61 -4.65
C ALA A 99 5.87 -2.04 -5.88
N ASP A 100 6.24 -1.51 -7.04
CA ASP A 100 5.66 -1.89 -8.31
C ASP A 100 5.95 -3.36 -8.64
N ARG A 101 5.03 -3.96 -9.40
CA ARG A 101 5.10 -5.36 -9.81
C ARG A 101 6.48 -5.75 -10.38
N GLU A 102 7.06 -4.91 -11.24
CA GLU A 102 8.34 -5.20 -11.88
C GLU A 102 9.50 -5.34 -10.87
N VAL A 103 9.47 -4.54 -9.81
CA VAL A 103 10.45 -4.62 -8.71
C VAL A 103 10.29 -5.94 -7.98
N LEU A 104 9.04 -6.33 -7.69
CA LEU A 104 8.72 -7.55 -6.97
C LEU A 104 9.01 -8.80 -7.80
N ASP A 105 8.70 -8.81 -9.10
CA ASP A 105 9.02 -9.91 -10.02
C ASP A 105 10.53 -10.12 -10.12
N ARG A 106 11.33 -9.06 -10.22
CA ARG A 106 12.80 -9.16 -10.23
C ARG A 106 13.35 -9.68 -8.90
N ALA A 107 12.81 -9.19 -7.78
CA ALA A 107 13.23 -9.64 -6.45
C ALA A 107 12.86 -11.11 -6.20
N ALA A 108 11.70 -11.57 -6.67
CA ALA A 108 11.28 -12.97 -6.61
C ALA A 108 12.19 -13.86 -7.47
N ALA A 109 12.45 -13.47 -8.72
CA ALA A 109 13.33 -14.21 -9.63
C ALA A 109 14.76 -14.33 -9.11
N ALA A 110 15.24 -13.31 -8.37
CA ALA A 110 16.56 -13.33 -7.72
C ALA A 110 16.59 -14.14 -6.39
N GLY A 111 15.43 -14.64 -5.92
CA GLY A 111 15.33 -15.40 -4.68
C GLY A 111 15.42 -14.53 -3.40
N TYR A 112 15.13 -13.25 -3.50
CA TYR A 112 15.19 -12.32 -2.35
C TYR A 112 13.88 -12.26 -1.57
N LEU A 113 12.79 -12.79 -2.11
CA LEU A 113 11.48 -12.84 -1.47
C LEU A 113 11.17 -14.27 -1.01
N VAL A 114 10.40 -14.35 0.08
CA VAL A 114 9.82 -15.60 0.56
C VAL A 114 8.34 -15.61 0.21
N PRO A 115 7.79 -16.71 -0.35
CA PRO A 115 6.37 -16.77 -0.68
C PRO A 115 5.53 -16.67 0.60
N TYR A 116 4.47 -15.86 0.53
CA TYR A 116 3.51 -15.67 1.60
C TYR A 116 2.11 -15.49 1.02
N GLN A 117 1.19 -16.38 1.38
CA GLN A 117 -0.21 -16.26 1.03
C GLN A 117 -1.01 -15.89 2.27
N SER A 118 -1.63 -14.70 2.26
CA SER A 118 -2.55 -14.30 3.32
C SER A 118 -3.90 -15.01 3.14
N GLU A 119 -4.68 -15.11 4.22
CA GLU A 119 -6.04 -15.66 4.18
C GLU A 119 -6.98 -14.92 3.21
N ARG A 120 -6.63 -13.69 2.84
CA ARG A 120 -7.41 -12.84 1.93
C ARG A 120 -6.85 -12.79 0.52
N SER A 121 -5.72 -13.44 0.25
CA SER A 121 -5.09 -13.42 -1.09
C SER A 121 -6.01 -14.00 -2.17
N ASP A 122 -6.90 -14.92 -1.82
CA ASP A 122 -7.87 -15.53 -2.75
C ASP A 122 -8.98 -14.55 -3.18
N GLN A 123 -9.14 -13.43 -2.49
CA GLN A 123 -10.07 -12.36 -2.88
C GLN A 123 -9.48 -11.43 -3.95
N VAL A 124 -8.18 -11.52 -4.20
CA VAL A 124 -7.48 -10.74 -5.21
C VAL A 124 -7.52 -11.50 -6.54
N ALA A 125 -7.96 -10.82 -7.60
CA ALA A 125 -8.03 -11.44 -8.93
C ALA A 125 -6.65 -11.94 -9.39
N ASP A 126 -6.61 -13.05 -10.12
CA ASP A 126 -5.37 -13.74 -10.51
C ASP A 126 -4.36 -12.86 -11.23
N GLN A 127 -4.84 -11.90 -12.01
CA GLN A 127 -3.97 -10.94 -12.71
C GLN A 127 -3.21 -9.97 -11.79
N PHE A 128 -3.64 -9.84 -10.53
CA PHE A 128 -3.06 -8.97 -9.52
C PHE A 128 -2.36 -9.74 -8.40
N ARG A 129 -2.04 -10.99 -8.61
CA ARG A 129 -1.26 -11.80 -7.68
C ARG A 129 -0.32 -12.73 -8.44
N GLN A 130 0.79 -13.08 -7.82
CA GLN A 130 1.71 -14.05 -8.38
C GLN A 130 1.29 -15.45 -7.87
N PRO A 131 1.15 -16.45 -8.78
CA PRO A 131 0.63 -17.79 -8.42
C PRO A 131 1.41 -18.49 -7.30
N ASP A 132 2.73 -18.31 -7.26
CA ASP A 132 3.59 -18.92 -6.23
C ASP A 132 3.60 -18.15 -4.92
N GLY A 133 2.86 -17.04 -4.81
CA GLY A 133 2.66 -16.30 -3.56
C GLY A 133 3.78 -15.33 -3.18
N TYR A 134 4.71 -15.01 -4.10
CA TYR A 134 5.79 -14.06 -3.81
C TYR A 134 5.31 -12.62 -3.64
N TRP A 135 4.21 -12.25 -4.29
CA TRP A 135 3.55 -10.97 -4.10
C TRP A 135 2.05 -11.03 -4.35
N THR A 136 1.34 -10.10 -3.75
CA THR A 136 -0.11 -9.87 -3.94
C THR A 136 -0.34 -8.36 -4.10
N GLY A 137 -1.09 -7.97 -5.14
CA GLY A 137 -1.47 -6.58 -5.36
C GLY A 137 -2.39 -6.07 -4.27
N VAL A 138 -2.13 -4.87 -3.78
CA VAL A 138 -2.95 -4.21 -2.75
C VAL A 138 -3.78 -3.06 -3.31
N TRP A 139 -3.36 -2.46 -4.43
CA TRP A 139 -4.12 -1.51 -5.26
C TRP A 139 -3.58 -1.52 -6.68
N TYR A 140 -4.28 -0.84 -7.57
CA TYR A 140 -3.84 -0.56 -8.93
C TYR A 140 -4.24 0.86 -9.32
N ASP A 141 -3.44 1.50 -10.16
CA ASP A 141 -3.66 2.84 -10.67
C ASP A 141 -4.02 2.77 -12.16
N PRO A 142 -5.32 2.79 -12.53
CA PRO A 142 -5.72 2.69 -13.90
C PRO A 142 -5.44 3.99 -14.65
N ILE A 143 -4.93 3.89 -15.87
CA ILE A 143 -4.90 5.02 -16.80
C ILE A 143 -6.26 5.13 -17.45
N VAL A 144 -6.87 6.31 -17.33
CA VAL A 144 -8.24 6.57 -17.77
C VAL A 144 -8.31 7.78 -18.70
N PHE A 145 -9.34 7.85 -19.51
CA PHE A 145 -9.73 9.08 -20.22
C PHE A 145 -10.58 9.94 -19.30
N ALA A 146 -10.10 11.14 -18.98
CA ALA A 146 -10.90 12.16 -18.31
C ALA A 146 -11.49 13.09 -19.38
N ILE A 147 -12.80 13.27 -19.36
CA ILE A 147 -13.50 14.05 -20.39
C ILE A 147 -14.18 15.26 -19.73
N ASN A 148 -13.96 16.45 -20.32
CA ASN A 148 -14.61 17.67 -19.85
C ASN A 148 -16.14 17.55 -19.96
N GLN A 149 -16.87 17.95 -18.93
CA GLN A 149 -18.33 17.87 -18.90
C GLN A 149 -19.00 18.75 -19.96
N ASP A 150 -18.40 19.88 -20.33
CA ASP A 150 -18.95 20.73 -21.38
C ASP A 150 -18.80 20.10 -22.77
N TYR A 151 -17.71 19.34 -22.97
CA TYR A 151 -17.53 18.54 -24.19
C TYR A 151 -18.62 17.45 -24.30
N LEU A 152 -18.97 16.80 -23.20
CA LEU A 152 -20.03 15.77 -23.14
C LEU A 152 -21.41 16.29 -23.57
N ARG A 153 -21.69 17.58 -23.34
CA ARG A 153 -22.99 18.18 -23.71
C ARG A 153 -23.19 18.33 -25.21
N THR A 154 -22.11 18.37 -25.95
CA THR A 154 -22.11 18.65 -27.41
C THR A 154 -21.67 17.46 -28.26
N HIS A 155 -21.08 16.45 -27.65
CA HIS A 155 -20.52 15.27 -28.33
C HIS A 155 -21.07 13.99 -27.67
N LEU A 156 -21.81 13.20 -28.46
CA LEU A 156 -22.40 11.96 -27.96
C LEU A 156 -21.51 10.75 -28.19
N ASP A 157 -20.62 10.81 -29.19
CA ASP A 157 -19.68 9.72 -29.50
C ASP A 157 -18.36 9.95 -28.81
N LEU A 158 -18.20 9.32 -27.64
CA LEU A 158 -16.99 9.42 -26.84
C LEU A 158 -16.03 8.29 -27.17
N PRO A 159 -14.73 8.57 -27.29
CA PRO A 159 -13.74 7.51 -27.44
C PRO A 159 -13.60 6.74 -26.13
N ASP A 160 -13.87 5.44 -26.14
CA ASP A 160 -13.68 4.51 -25.05
C ASP A 160 -12.42 3.64 -25.21
N SER A 161 -11.69 3.85 -26.29
CA SER A 161 -10.47 3.13 -26.63
C SER A 161 -9.44 4.02 -27.34
N TRP A 162 -8.18 3.60 -27.28
CA TRP A 162 -7.09 4.31 -27.96
C TRP A 162 -7.29 4.39 -29.48
N GLN A 163 -7.88 3.34 -30.07
CA GLN A 163 -8.17 3.30 -31.48
C GLN A 163 -9.26 4.31 -31.85
N LEU A 164 -10.32 4.42 -31.07
CA LEU A 164 -11.38 5.39 -31.29
C LEU A 164 -10.88 6.81 -31.01
N LEU A 165 -10.05 7.01 -29.99
CA LEU A 165 -9.42 8.30 -29.75
C LEU A 165 -8.57 8.75 -30.95
N ALA A 166 -7.82 7.83 -31.56
CA ALA A 166 -7.00 8.12 -32.75
C ALA A 166 -7.81 8.40 -34.03
N GLN A 167 -9.11 8.11 -34.04
CA GLN A 167 -10.03 8.40 -35.13
C GLN A 167 -10.73 9.75 -34.97
N GLN A 168 -10.76 10.29 -33.76
CA GLN A 168 -11.32 11.59 -33.48
C GLN A 168 -10.56 12.69 -34.24
N LYS A 169 -11.27 13.73 -34.59
CA LYS A 169 -10.72 14.94 -35.20
C LYS A 169 -11.18 16.13 -34.37
N ASP A 170 -10.40 17.17 -34.39
CA ASP A 170 -10.75 18.45 -33.76
C ASP A 170 -10.99 18.38 -32.23
N ILE A 171 -10.42 17.39 -31.59
CA ILE A 171 -10.39 17.31 -30.12
C ILE A 171 -9.11 17.93 -29.57
N ARG A 172 -9.15 18.31 -28.29
CA ARG A 172 -8.00 18.86 -27.57
C ARG A 172 -7.62 17.89 -26.46
N ILE A 173 -6.41 17.37 -26.52
CA ILE A 173 -5.92 16.35 -25.59
C ILE A 173 -4.85 16.97 -24.68
N GLY A 174 -4.96 16.75 -23.37
CA GLY A 174 -3.89 16.91 -22.41
C GLY A 174 -3.36 15.54 -22.02
N THR A 175 -2.07 15.38 -21.91
CA THR A 175 -1.44 14.13 -21.45
C THR A 175 -0.23 14.42 -20.57
N THR A 176 0.21 13.43 -19.81
CA THR A 176 1.47 13.51 -19.08
C THR A 176 2.63 13.22 -20.03
N ASP A 177 3.73 13.93 -19.84
CA ASP A 177 4.98 13.69 -20.59
C ASP A 177 5.49 12.27 -20.28
N PHE A 178 5.80 11.50 -21.32
CA PHE A 178 6.30 10.13 -21.21
C PHE A 178 7.61 10.01 -20.43
N MET A 179 8.40 11.07 -20.36
CA MET A 179 9.66 11.11 -19.62
C MET A 179 9.49 11.63 -18.19
N ALA A 180 8.30 12.11 -17.84
CA ALA A 180 8.06 12.74 -16.54
C ALA A 180 7.41 11.81 -15.51
N ALA A 181 6.82 10.69 -15.95
CA ALA A 181 6.15 9.76 -15.05
C ALA A 181 6.24 8.33 -15.56
N ASP A 182 6.54 7.41 -14.67
CA ASP A 182 6.63 5.96 -14.97
C ASP A 182 5.30 5.41 -15.51
N ALA A 183 4.16 5.92 -15.03
CA ALA A 183 2.84 5.56 -15.52
C ALA A 183 2.69 5.78 -17.03
N SER A 184 3.24 6.87 -17.57
CA SER A 184 3.17 7.17 -19.00
C SER A 184 4.04 6.22 -19.82
N SER A 185 5.24 5.90 -19.33
CA SER A 185 6.12 4.90 -19.97
C SER A 185 5.48 3.50 -19.92
N ASN A 186 4.89 3.12 -18.79
CA ASN A 186 4.20 1.85 -18.61
C ASN A 186 2.97 1.74 -19.54
N LEU A 187 2.26 2.84 -19.77
CA LEU A 187 1.19 2.88 -20.78
C LEU A 187 1.72 2.52 -22.17
N LEU A 188 2.82 3.13 -22.59
CA LEU A 188 3.41 2.86 -23.90
C LEU A 188 3.80 1.37 -24.04
N TYR A 189 4.48 0.81 -23.02
CA TYR A 189 4.86 -0.60 -23.01
C TYR A 189 3.64 -1.52 -23.04
N SER A 190 2.59 -1.21 -22.28
CA SER A 190 1.34 -1.98 -22.28
C SER A 190 0.65 -1.95 -23.63
N MET A 191 0.61 -0.78 -24.30
CA MET A 191 0.07 -0.67 -25.65
C MET A 191 0.90 -1.45 -26.69
N ILE A 192 2.23 -1.46 -26.55
CA ILE A 192 3.11 -2.26 -27.43
C ILE A 192 2.85 -3.75 -27.21
N ALA A 193 2.70 -4.19 -25.98
CA ALA A 193 2.40 -5.58 -25.66
C ALA A 193 1.05 -6.04 -26.22
N GLU A 194 0.02 -5.17 -26.18
CA GLU A 194 -1.34 -5.50 -26.64
C GLU A 194 -1.51 -5.37 -28.15
N TYR A 195 -1.03 -4.28 -28.75
CA TYR A 195 -1.29 -3.95 -30.16
C TYR A 195 -0.12 -4.20 -31.08
N GLY A 196 1.07 -4.43 -30.53
CA GLY A 196 2.34 -4.45 -31.26
C GLY A 196 2.89 -3.05 -31.51
N GLU A 197 4.19 -2.96 -31.69
CA GLU A 197 4.93 -1.70 -31.82
C GLU A 197 4.41 -0.81 -32.97
N GLN A 198 4.28 -1.38 -34.16
CA GLN A 198 3.86 -0.61 -35.36
C GLN A 198 2.48 0.02 -35.18
N ARG A 199 1.52 -0.72 -34.62
CA ARG A 199 0.16 -0.25 -34.42
C ARG A 199 0.10 0.79 -33.30
N THR A 200 0.83 0.58 -32.25
CA THR A 200 0.95 1.55 -31.13
C THR A 200 1.46 2.89 -31.63
N PHE A 201 2.57 2.90 -32.38
CA PHE A 201 3.09 4.15 -32.93
C PHE A 201 2.18 4.77 -34.00
N ALA A 202 1.41 3.97 -34.75
CA ALA A 202 0.41 4.51 -35.67
C ALA A 202 -0.73 5.22 -34.94
N ILE A 203 -1.19 4.70 -33.80
CA ILE A 203 -2.17 5.34 -32.92
C ILE A 203 -1.62 6.67 -32.41
N TRP A 204 -0.41 6.67 -31.84
CA TRP A 204 0.20 7.88 -31.26
C TRP A 204 0.46 8.96 -32.32
N ARG A 205 0.89 8.61 -33.53
CA ARG A 205 1.05 9.58 -34.63
C ARG A 205 -0.24 10.29 -35.02
N ARG A 206 -1.39 9.61 -34.85
CA ARG A 206 -2.72 10.22 -35.13
C ARG A 206 -3.19 11.09 -33.98
N ILE A 207 -2.88 10.73 -32.74
CA ILE A 207 -3.25 11.48 -31.54
C ILE A 207 -2.37 12.72 -31.36
N GLN A 208 -1.08 12.62 -31.68
CA GLN A 208 -0.07 13.67 -31.43
C GLN A 208 -0.49 15.08 -31.90
N PRO A 209 -1.03 15.28 -33.12
CA PRO A 209 -1.40 16.63 -33.56
C PRO A 209 -2.51 17.28 -32.73
N GLN A 210 -3.23 16.52 -31.95
CA GLN A 210 -4.34 16.93 -31.11
C GLN A 210 -3.92 17.18 -29.66
N ILE A 211 -2.69 16.82 -29.30
CA ILE A 211 -2.15 17.05 -27.96
C ILE A 211 -1.74 18.52 -27.85
N MET A 212 -2.49 19.24 -27.05
CA MET A 212 -2.28 20.67 -26.81
C MET A 212 -1.37 20.94 -25.62
N GLN A 213 -1.25 19.97 -24.71
CA GLN A 213 -0.51 20.12 -23.48
C GLN A 213 0.14 18.81 -23.06
N TYR A 214 1.44 18.87 -22.74
CA TYR A 214 2.19 17.86 -22.03
C TYR A 214 2.46 18.37 -20.62
N SER A 215 1.91 17.71 -19.61
CA SER A 215 2.16 18.05 -18.20
C SER A 215 3.33 17.25 -17.67
N ARG A 216 4.20 17.92 -16.90
CA ARG A 216 5.25 17.26 -16.12
C ARG A 216 4.79 16.82 -14.74
N TYR A 217 3.60 17.23 -14.34
CA TYR A 217 3.04 16.96 -13.02
C TYR A 217 1.69 16.27 -13.17
N LEU A 218 1.46 15.25 -12.33
CA LEU A 218 0.16 14.58 -12.22
C LEU A 218 -0.89 15.46 -11.51
N HIS A 219 -0.45 16.55 -10.88
CA HIS A 219 -1.30 17.48 -10.14
C HIS A 219 -1.26 18.85 -10.83
N THR A 220 -2.26 19.11 -11.64
CA THR A 220 -2.55 20.47 -12.16
C THR A 220 -4.02 20.78 -11.93
#